data_60f74a6bdc7e65d51d8775e76d6a0fb9
#
_entry.id   60f74a6bdc7e65d51d8775e76d6a0fb9
#
_cell.length_a   1.000
_cell.length_b   1.000
_cell.length_c   1.000
_cell.angle_alpha   90.00
_cell.angle_beta   90.00
_cell.angle_gamma   90.00
#
_symmetry.space_group_name_H-M   'P 1'
#
loop_
_entity.id
_entity.type
_entity.pdbx_description
1 polymer ?
#
loop_
_entity_poly.entity_id
_entity_poly.type
_entity_poly.pdbx_seq_one_letter_code
_entity_poly.pdbx_strand_id
1 'polypeptide(L)'
;MKKINIYLLLLGCLSILACSKDKSNYDYSEAEHIDIEGIESKYSVISLKDTLKISPTAKSNKDGELEYRWGFYETNVQGRAEPLDTIARSQNLRYFITEDAKDWVAVCIVKNKKTGYSQYKTATVTVSTQFTRGWYVLKDDGNNSDLDLYLTPQNNVVNGKIENVYSAANNQKIEGKANFISFSSSYKSNILNPATYSNTRALFLVTDKDVQAINVNNLKKIRDRQNLFLGGPQTISGTTGAFVGSSANYVINNAQLYNIYAMSANTGQFGNKAMIDGNNSAYELSKFMISGGSNDPILFDNLGGNFVTLGNGYGSTMTIFSDDKDNDFSTTKNNQKALFLGMKSNIYLPDPDYYYKTVGYAILQDKTDPSLKSLCALEKNKYVLKIKKDSIGPSSKLYDASLHTLLFEDENLLYFVNNNQVYSKNLSNGFEQLQFNAPGGEQVTFIKHLKYSESGYAFNFFVVGTKIGSNYKIRMFTKNSGNLDPNPAQILEGTGTARSLIYIAPSVYDYTYPWSY
;
A
#
# COMPACT_ATOMS: atom_id res chain seq x y z
N MET A 1 10.33 -59.27 66.80
CA MET A 1 10.91 -58.86 65.50
C MET A 1 10.86 -59.96 64.40
N LYS A 2 10.75 -61.23 64.67
CA LYS A 2 10.68 -62.32 63.64
C LYS A 2 9.35 -62.44 62.87
N LYS A 3 8.22 -61.93 63.40
CA LYS A 3 6.91 -62.05 62.74
C LYS A 3 6.65 -60.96 61.68
N ILE A 4 7.30 -59.79 61.73
CA ILE A 4 7.15 -58.72 60.77
C ILE A 4 7.84 -59.06 59.43
N ASN A 5 8.93 -59.78 59.45
CA ASN A 5 9.68 -60.16 58.24
C ASN A 5 8.93 -61.20 57.39
N ILE A 6 8.05 -62.02 57.98
CA ILE A 6 7.25 -63.02 57.26
C ILE A 6 6.13 -62.33 56.49
N TYR A 7 5.49 -61.30 57.08
CA TYR A 7 4.45 -60.53 56.36
C TYR A 7 5.00 -59.67 55.23
N LEU A 8 6.19 -59.12 55.38
CA LEU A 8 6.86 -58.41 54.29
C LEU A 8 7.32 -59.37 53.15
N LEU A 9 7.71 -60.58 53.46
CA LEU A 9 8.05 -61.59 52.45
C LEU A 9 6.79 -62.13 51.74
N LEU A 10 5.68 -62.29 52.45
CA LEU A 10 4.39 -62.67 51.84
C LEU A 10 3.80 -61.55 50.97
N LEU A 11 3.96 -60.27 51.37
CA LEU A 11 3.52 -59.13 50.59
C LEU A 11 4.37 -58.97 49.31
N GLY A 12 5.68 -59.25 49.36
CA GLY A 12 6.58 -59.27 48.24
C GLY A 12 6.29 -60.40 47.23
N CYS A 13 5.88 -61.58 47.72
CA CYS A 13 5.48 -62.68 46.85
C CYS A 13 4.10 -62.47 46.18
N LEU A 14 3.19 -61.74 46.81
CA LEU A 14 1.89 -61.39 46.20
C LEU A 14 2.03 -60.34 45.09
N SER A 15 3.01 -59.44 45.16
CA SER A 15 3.26 -58.45 44.10
C SER A 15 3.88 -59.04 42.82
N ILE A 16 4.50 -60.19 42.90
CA ILE A 16 5.09 -60.89 41.74
C ILE A 16 4.04 -61.67 40.94
N LEU A 17 2.94 -62.01 41.58
CA LEU A 17 1.81 -62.71 40.90
C LEU A 17 0.81 -61.79 40.25
N ALA A 18 0.95 -60.48 40.43
CA ALA A 18 0.06 -59.46 39.83
C ALA A 18 0.47 -59.10 38.37
N CYS A 19 1.59 -59.60 37.87
CA CYS A 19 1.93 -59.51 36.47
C CYS A 19 1.25 -60.67 35.70
N SER A 20 -0.09 -60.71 35.65
CA SER A 20 -0.77 -61.47 34.63
C SER A 20 -0.45 -60.85 33.29
N LYS A 21 0.33 -61.55 32.46
CA LYS A 21 0.39 -61.20 31.03
C LYS A 21 -1.05 -61.13 30.55
N ASP A 22 -1.47 -59.96 30.23
CA ASP A 22 -2.72 -59.76 29.49
C ASP A 22 -2.62 -60.55 28.21
N LYS A 23 -3.24 -61.71 28.20
CA LYS A 23 -3.40 -62.58 27.04
C LYS A 23 -4.65 -62.22 26.26
N SER A 24 -5.14 -60.98 26.43
CA SER A 24 -6.17 -60.48 25.53
C SER A 24 -5.60 -60.49 24.13
N ASN A 25 -6.09 -61.39 23.35
CA ASN A 25 -5.80 -61.53 21.93
C ASN A 25 -6.54 -60.36 21.27
N TYR A 26 -5.96 -59.17 21.38
CA TYR A 26 -6.43 -58.03 20.61
C TYR A 26 -6.15 -58.38 19.16
N ASP A 27 -7.15 -58.85 18.47
CA ASP A 27 -7.17 -58.86 17.02
C ASP A 27 -7.15 -57.40 16.59
N TYR A 28 -5.95 -56.83 16.46
CA TYR A 28 -5.77 -55.48 15.93
C TYR A 28 -6.12 -55.56 14.44
N SER A 29 -7.41 -55.42 14.16
CA SER A 29 -7.79 -55.15 12.80
C SER A 29 -7.17 -53.82 12.44
N GLU A 30 -6.43 -53.78 11.33
CA GLU A 30 -5.83 -52.56 10.81
C GLU A 30 -6.85 -51.42 10.87
N ALA A 31 -6.47 -50.32 11.51
CA ALA A 31 -7.33 -49.15 11.63
C ALA A 31 -7.74 -48.65 10.24
N GLU A 32 -8.98 -48.22 10.11
CA GLU A 32 -9.44 -47.69 8.83
C GLU A 32 -8.68 -46.40 8.53
N HIS A 33 -8.24 -46.27 7.30
CA HIS A 33 -7.72 -45.02 6.74
C HIS A 33 -8.25 -44.81 5.32
N ILE A 34 -8.36 -43.53 4.92
CA ILE A 34 -8.77 -43.14 3.58
C ILE A 34 -7.67 -42.26 3.00
N ASP A 35 -7.00 -42.73 1.97
CA ASP A 35 -6.03 -41.97 1.22
C ASP A 35 -6.75 -41.02 0.25
N ILE A 36 -6.40 -39.74 0.27
CA ILE A 36 -6.99 -38.71 -0.60
C ILE A 36 -5.85 -38.07 -1.41
N GLU A 37 -5.89 -38.27 -2.72
CA GLU A 37 -4.90 -37.75 -3.67
C GLU A 37 -5.52 -36.77 -4.65
N GLY A 38 -4.70 -36.06 -5.48
CA GLY A 38 -5.19 -35.13 -6.50
C GLY A 38 -5.67 -33.79 -5.96
N ILE A 39 -5.34 -33.44 -4.69
CA ILE A 39 -5.55 -32.13 -4.11
C ILE A 39 -4.19 -31.49 -3.88
N GLU A 40 -3.91 -30.40 -4.59
CA GLU A 40 -2.71 -29.60 -4.42
C GLU A 40 -2.77 -28.79 -3.11
N SER A 41 -1.61 -28.38 -2.60
CA SER A 41 -1.55 -27.59 -1.37
C SER A 41 -2.08 -26.15 -1.55
N LYS A 42 -2.03 -25.63 -2.80
CA LYS A 42 -2.43 -24.26 -3.11
C LYS A 42 -3.08 -24.12 -4.49
N TYR A 43 -4.13 -23.29 -4.56
CA TYR A 43 -4.79 -22.84 -5.79
C TYR A 43 -4.86 -21.32 -5.80
N SER A 44 -4.87 -20.71 -7.01
CA SER A 44 -5.05 -19.27 -7.21
C SER A 44 -6.20 -19.04 -8.19
N VAL A 45 -7.16 -18.21 -7.83
CA VAL A 45 -8.39 -17.96 -8.60
C VAL A 45 -8.81 -16.50 -8.51
N ILE A 46 -9.57 -16.04 -9.51
CA ILE A 46 -10.12 -14.69 -9.58
C ILE A 46 -11.60 -14.73 -9.27
N SER A 47 -12.02 -13.97 -8.25
CA SER A 47 -13.42 -13.82 -7.84
C SER A 47 -14.27 -13.29 -9.00
N LEU A 48 -15.51 -13.79 -9.12
CA LEU A 48 -16.49 -13.44 -10.14
C LEU A 48 -16.02 -13.71 -11.59
N LYS A 49 -14.98 -14.53 -11.76
CA LYS A 49 -14.43 -14.88 -13.07
C LYS A 49 -14.11 -16.37 -13.18
N ASP A 50 -13.44 -16.92 -12.18
CA ASP A 50 -12.90 -18.28 -12.26
C ASP A 50 -13.82 -19.30 -11.58
N THR A 51 -13.68 -20.55 -12.04
CA THR A 51 -14.27 -21.72 -11.40
C THR A 51 -13.15 -22.59 -10.84
N LEU A 52 -13.11 -22.79 -9.53
CA LEU A 52 -12.20 -23.73 -8.87
C LEU A 52 -12.59 -25.15 -9.26
N LYS A 53 -11.64 -25.88 -9.84
CA LYS A 53 -11.82 -27.27 -10.27
C LYS A 53 -10.79 -28.14 -9.57
N ILE A 54 -11.26 -29.15 -8.81
CA ILE A 54 -10.40 -30.12 -8.13
C ILE A 54 -11.01 -31.51 -8.35
N SER A 55 -10.19 -32.47 -8.77
CA SER A 55 -10.64 -33.83 -9.07
C SER A 55 -9.83 -34.84 -8.24
N PRO A 56 -10.20 -35.07 -6.97
CA PRO A 56 -9.50 -35.99 -6.11
C PRO A 56 -9.84 -37.45 -6.43
N THR A 57 -8.92 -38.32 -6.07
CA THR A 57 -9.17 -39.74 -5.91
C THR A 57 -9.10 -40.11 -4.44
N ALA A 58 -9.97 -40.98 -3.97
CA ALA A 58 -9.92 -41.49 -2.61
C ALA A 58 -10.06 -43.01 -2.57
N LYS A 59 -9.30 -43.64 -1.67
CA LYS A 59 -9.32 -45.08 -1.46
C LYS A 59 -9.31 -45.40 0.04
N SER A 60 -10.30 -46.18 0.49
CA SER A 60 -10.30 -46.75 1.84
C SER A 60 -9.69 -48.16 1.85
N ASN A 61 -9.00 -48.51 2.94
CA ASN A 61 -8.56 -49.91 3.20
C ASN A 61 -9.68 -50.81 3.73
N LYS A 62 -10.90 -50.24 3.93
CA LYS A 62 -12.11 -50.99 4.30
C LYS A 62 -13.18 -50.84 3.22
N ASP A 63 -13.99 -51.92 3.06
CA ASP A 63 -15.11 -51.90 2.12
C ASP A 63 -16.15 -50.82 2.50
N GLY A 64 -16.72 -50.21 1.48
CA GLY A 64 -17.80 -49.25 1.63
C GLY A 64 -17.83 -48.24 0.50
N GLU A 65 -18.99 -47.66 0.27
CA GLU A 65 -19.17 -46.54 -0.65
C GLU A 65 -18.64 -45.26 -0.01
N LEU A 66 -17.86 -44.47 -0.75
CA LEU A 66 -17.29 -43.21 -0.30
C LEU A 66 -18.22 -42.06 -0.66
N GLU A 67 -18.52 -41.24 0.32
CA GLU A 67 -19.28 -39.99 0.20
C GLU A 67 -18.32 -38.80 0.31
N TYR A 68 -18.50 -37.79 -0.55
CA TYR A 68 -17.69 -36.59 -0.58
C TYR A 68 -18.48 -35.39 -0.10
N ARG A 69 -17.80 -34.50 0.64
CA ARG A 69 -18.31 -33.21 1.03
C ARG A 69 -17.19 -32.16 0.91
N TRP A 70 -17.46 -31.08 0.17
CA TRP A 70 -16.56 -29.94 0.08
C TRP A 70 -17.07 -28.80 0.94
N GLY A 71 -16.13 -28.16 1.60
CA GLY A 71 -16.40 -26.95 2.38
C GLY A 71 -15.39 -25.86 2.07
N PHE A 72 -15.75 -24.63 2.40
CA PHE A 72 -14.93 -23.45 2.21
C PHE A 72 -14.99 -22.61 3.48
N TYR A 73 -13.87 -22.10 3.98
CA TYR A 73 -13.84 -21.22 5.14
C TYR A 73 -12.67 -20.22 5.11
N GLU A 74 -12.79 -19.17 5.87
CA GLU A 74 -11.81 -18.09 5.97
C GLU A 74 -10.66 -18.46 6.93
N THR A 75 -9.40 -18.14 6.56
CA THR A 75 -8.21 -18.51 7.36
C THR A 75 -7.98 -17.67 8.61
N ASN A 76 -8.55 -16.47 8.70
CA ASN A 76 -8.22 -15.47 9.74
C ASN A 76 -9.28 -15.29 10.82
N VAL A 77 -10.07 -16.31 11.13
CA VAL A 77 -11.06 -16.22 12.21
C VAL A 77 -10.37 -16.49 13.54
N GLN A 78 -10.00 -15.43 14.26
CA GLN A 78 -9.43 -15.56 15.58
C GLN A 78 -10.45 -16.17 16.57
N GLY A 79 -10.18 -17.40 17.00
CA GLY A 79 -10.81 -18.01 18.17
C GLY A 79 -12.22 -18.55 18.01
N ARG A 80 -12.77 -18.66 16.80
CA ARG A 80 -14.03 -19.36 16.51
C ARG A 80 -13.83 -20.42 15.43
N ALA A 81 -14.34 -21.63 15.67
CA ALA A 81 -14.58 -22.57 14.60
C ALA A 81 -15.79 -22.05 13.81
N GLU A 82 -15.55 -21.40 12.68
CA GLU A 82 -16.65 -21.03 11.78
C GLU A 82 -17.27 -22.32 11.23
N PRO A 83 -18.60 -22.39 11.08
CA PRO A 83 -19.26 -23.52 10.47
C PRO A 83 -18.78 -23.66 9.03
N LEU A 84 -18.37 -24.87 8.67
CA LEU A 84 -17.93 -25.19 7.32
C LEU A 84 -19.13 -25.14 6.37
N ASP A 85 -19.20 -24.10 5.53
CA ASP A 85 -20.22 -24.02 4.50
C ASP A 85 -19.99 -25.11 3.44
N THR A 86 -21.02 -25.92 3.23
CA THR A 86 -20.96 -26.99 2.22
C THR A 86 -21.20 -26.41 0.84
N ILE A 87 -20.17 -26.41 0.00
CA ILE A 87 -20.22 -25.88 -1.36
C ILE A 87 -20.48 -26.96 -2.44
N ALA A 88 -20.17 -28.24 -2.14
CA ALA A 88 -20.46 -29.36 -3.03
C ALA A 88 -20.50 -30.70 -2.28
N ARG A 89 -21.18 -31.70 -2.88
CA ARG A 89 -21.24 -33.10 -2.39
C ARG A 89 -20.78 -34.12 -3.44
N SER A 90 -20.24 -33.66 -4.54
CA SER A 90 -19.69 -34.51 -5.60
C SER A 90 -18.21 -34.83 -5.35
N GLN A 91 -17.69 -35.94 -5.89
CA GLN A 91 -16.27 -36.24 -5.85
C GLN A 91 -15.46 -35.09 -6.46
N ASN A 92 -15.81 -34.63 -7.66
CA ASN A 92 -15.15 -33.54 -8.35
C ASN A 92 -15.77 -32.21 -7.95
N LEU A 93 -14.94 -31.27 -7.44
CA LEU A 93 -15.35 -29.91 -7.17
C LEU A 93 -15.37 -29.11 -8.49
N ARG A 94 -16.47 -28.40 -8.71
CA ARG A 94 -16.60 -27.31 -9.69
C ARG A 94 -17.35 -26.18 -9.01
N TYR A 95 -16.60 -25.19 -8.52
CA TYR A 95 -17.17 -24.12 -7.72
C TYR A 95 -16.82 -22.75 -8.33
N PHE A 96 -17.84 -22.01 -8.76
CA PHE A 96 -17.67 -20.64 -9.24
C PHE A 96 -17.36 -19.73 -8.06
N ILE A 97 -16.20 -19.07 -8.08
CA ILE A 97 -15.72 -18.26 -6.97
C ILE A 97 -16.45 -16.92 -6.93
N THR A 98 -17.11 -16.66 -5.81
CA THR A 98 -17.78 -15.37 -5.51
C THR A 98 -17.21 -14.70 -4.27
N GLU A 99 -16.31 -15.37 -3.58
CA GLU A 99 -15.71 -14.94 -2.33
C GLU A 99 -14.82 -13.71 -2.50
N ASP A 100 -14.66 -12.97 -1.41
CA ASP A 100 -13.77 -11.82 -1.34
C ASP A 100 -12.29 -12.21 -1.53
N ALA A 101 -11.51 -11.26 -2.03
CA ALA A 101 -10.07 -11.42 -2.26
C ALA A 101 -9.30 -11.56 -0.93
N LYS A 102 -8.92 -12.77 -0.60
CA LYS A 102 -8.09 -13.19 0.53
C LYS A 102 -7.74 -14.67 0.38
N ASP A 103 -6.99 -15.20 1.34
CA ASP A 103 -6.76 -16.63 1.43
C ASP A 103 -7.93 -17.34 2.11
N TRP A 104 -8.42 -18.36 1.45
CA TRP A 104 -9.47 -19.27 1.90
C TRP A 104 -8.91 -20.66 2.05
N VAL A 105 -9.61 -21.55 2.77
CA VAL A 105 -9.29 -22.98 2.83
C VAL A 105 -10.43 -23.76 2.22
N ALA A 106 -10.12 -24.52 1.18
CA ALA A 106 -10.99 -25.58 0.67
C ALA A 106 -10.73 -26.86 1.46
N VAL A 107 -11.79 -27.51 1.90
CA VAL A 107 -11.75 -28.78 2.64
C VAL A 107 -12.50 -29.84 1.87
N CYS A 108 -11.83 -30.95 1.54
CA CYS A 108 -12.45 -32.17 1.04
C CYS A 108 -12.60 -33.16 2.20
N ILE A 109 -13.81 -33.52 2.55
CA ILE A 109 -14.13 -34.56 3.55
C ILE A 109 -14.63 -35.78 2.79
N VAL A 110 -13.98 -36.93 3.00
CA VAL A 110 -14.39 -38.22 2.44
C VAL A 110 -14.81 -39.13 3.58
N LYS A 111 -16.03 -39.66 3.49
CA LYS A 111 -16.61 -40.55 4.50
C LYS A 111 -16.96 -41.89 3.91
N ASN A 112 -16.57 -42.99 4.58
CA ASN A 112 -17.05 -44.33 4.28
C ASN A 112 -18.45 -44.49 4.88
N LYS A 113 -19.47 -44.68 4.06
CA LYS A 113 -20.87 -44.81 4.49
C LYS A 113 -21.11 -46.04 5.36
N LYS A 114 -20.35 -47.14 5.15
CA LYS A 114 -20.52 -48.39 5.86
C LYS A 114 -19.97 -48.35 7.28
N THR A 115 -18.81 -47.74 7.47
CA THR A 115 -18.09 -47.69 8.74
C THR A 115 -18.34 -46.38 9.50
N GLY A 116 -18.72 -45.31 8.80
CA GLY A 116 -18.86 -43.95 9.34
C GLY A 116 -17.54 -43.21 9.49
N TYR A 117 -16.39 -43.85 9.19
CA TYR A 117 -15.08 -43.21 9.28
C TYR A 117 -14.94 -42.09 8.25
N SER A 118 -14.28 -41.01 8.64
CA SER A 118 -14.06 -39.85 7.76
C SER A 118 -12.62 -39.39 7.81
N GLN A 119 -12.10 -39.02 6.66
CA GLN A 119 -10.80 -38.36 6.49
C GLN A 119 -10.98 -37.05 5.72
N TYR A 120 -10.09 -36.08 5.94
CA TYR A 120 -10.14 -34.81 5.22
C TYR A 120 -8.78 -34.40 4.69
N LYS A 121 -8.80 -33.62 3.63
CA LYS A 121 -7.62 -32.94 3.08
C LYS A 121 -7.96 -31.50 2.76
N THR A 122 -7.01 -30.61 3.02
CA THR A 122 -7.18 -29.16 2.85
C THR A 122 -6.27 -28.61 1.76
N ALA A 123 -6.69 -27.50 1.18
CA ALA A 123 -5.89 -26.70 0.26
C ALA A 123 -6.10 -25.20 0.54
N THR A 124 -5.04 -24.43 0.45
CA THR A 124 -5.17 -22.97 0.45
C THR A 124 -5.67 -22.50 -0.91
N VAL A 125 -6.70 -21.64 -0.94
CA VAL A 125 -7.21 -21.01 -2.15
C VAL A 125 -7.03 -19.52 -2.03
N THR A 126 -6.04 -18.97 -2.73
CA THR A 126 -5.84 -17.52 -2.83
C THR A 126 -6.81 -16.96 -3.85
N VAL A 127 -7.84 -16.30 -3.35
CA VAL A 127 -8.82 -15.57 -4.16
C VAL A 127 -8.29 -14.15 -4.38
N SER A 128 -8.22 -13.73 -5.63
CA SER A 128 -7.91 -12.35 -6.03
C SER A 128 -9.05 -11.76 -6.85
N THR A 129 -8.98 -10.46 -7.14
CA THR A 129 -9.87 -9.83 -8.12
C THR A 129 -9.04 -9.27 -9.27
N GLN A 130 -9.67 -8.95 -10.38
CA GLN A 130 -8.98 -8.29 -11.49
C GLN A 130 -8.44 -6.89 -11.11
N PHE A 131 -8.90 -6.33 -10.00
CA PHE A 131 -8.48 -5.02 -9.51
C PHE A 131 -7.21 -5.03 -8.66
N THR A 132 -6.70 -6.20 -8.28
CA THR A 132 -5.56 -6.31 -7.35
C THR A 132 -4.21 -6.12 -8.02
N ARG A 133 -4.14 -6.06 -9.37
CA ARG A 133 -2.89 -5.89 -10.10
C ARG A 133 -3.04 -5.06 -11.37
N GLY A 134 -2.32 -3.94 -11.43
CA GLY A 134 -2.29 -3.07 -12.61
C GLY A 134 -1.96 -1.62 -12.29
N TRP A 135 -1.96 -0.81 -13.35
CA TRP A 135 -1.76 0.63 -13.28
C TRP A 135 -3.09 1.34 -13.12
N TYR A 136 -3.27 2.06 -12.03
CA TYR A 136 -4.41 2.93 -11.78
C TYR A 136 -4.10 4.35 -12.18
N VAL A 137 -4.88 4.90 -13.10
CA VAL A 137 -4.77 6.28 -13.58
C VAL A 137 -5.94 7.09 -13.04
N LEU A 138 -5.65 8.06 -12.19
CA LEU A 138 -6.64 9.04 -11.75
C LEU A 138 -6.72 10.16 -12.79
N LYS A 139 -7.90 10.35 -13.35
CA LYS A 139 -8.18 11.30 -14.44
C LYS A 139 -9.39 12.17 -14.15
N ASP A 140 -9.50 13.30 -14.85
CA ASP A 140 -10.68 14.16 -14.82
C ASP A 140 -11.18 14.55 -16.24
N ASP A 141 -12.47 14.90 -16.31
CA ASP A 141 -13.10 15.47 -17.52
C ASP A 141 -13.21 17.01 -17.47
N GLY A 142 -12.56 17.63 -16.48
CA GLY A 142 -12.61 19.06 -16.17
C GLY A 142 -13.56 19.42 -15.04
N ASN A 143 -14.53 18.57 -14.72
CA ASN A 143 -15.51 18.77 -13.64
C ASN A 143 -15.53 17.64 -12.61
N ASN A 144 -15.42 16.40 -13.09
CA ASN A 144 -15.47 15.19 -12.27
C ASN A 144 -14.31 14.27 -12.60
N SER A 145 -13.97 13.40 -11.65
CA SER A 145 -12.85 12.46 -11.74
C SER A 145 -13.33 11.01 -11.79
N ASP A 146 -12.49 10.16 -12.38
CA ASP A 146 -12.67 8.71 -12.46
C ASP A 146 -11.33 7.99 -12.46
N LEU A 147 -11.35 6.66 -12.46
CA LEU A 147 -10.19 5.80 -12.58
C LEU A 147 -10.23 4.99 -13.86
N ASP A 148 -9.10 4.90 -14.56
CA ASP A 148 -8.83 3.83 -15.53
C ASP A 148 -7.88 2.82 -14.91
N LEU A 149 -8.05 1.54 -15.24
CA LEU A 149 -7.19 0.44 -14.81
C LEU A 149 -6.60 -0.27 -16.03
N TYR A 150 -5.27 -0.32 -16.09
CA TYR A 150 -4.51 -1.08 -17.06
C TYR A 150 -3.98 -2.34 -16.42
N LEU A 151 -4.46 -3.50 -16.87
CA LEU A 151 -4.21 -4.80 -16.28
C LEU A 151 -2.81 -5.33 -16.63
N THR A 152 -2.13 -5.92 -15.65
CA THR A 152 -0.83 -6.57 -15.82
C THR A 152 -0.84 -7.97 -15.20
N PRO A 153 -1.60 -8.93 -15.76
CA PRO A 153 -1.87 -10.21 -15.11
C PRO A 153 -0.67 -11.16 -15.05
N GLN A 154 0.27 -11.06 -15.98
CA GLN A 154 1.37 -12.03 -16.13
C GLN A 154 2.77 -11.45 -15.84
N ASN A 155 2.94 -10.17 -16.08
CA ASN A 155 4.20 -9.42 -15.89
C ASN A 155 3.88 -7.92 -15.79
N ASN A 156 4.86 -7.04 -15.86
CA ASN A 156 4.63 -5.60 -15.83
C ASN A 156 4.09 -5.00 -17.15
N VAL A 157 3.93 -5.81 -18.20
CA VAL A 157 3.39 -5.37 -19.49
C VAL A 157 1.86 -5.34 -19.45
N VAL A 158 1.28 -4.25 -19.94
CA VAL A 158 -0.18 -4.08 -19.97
C VAL A 158 -0.83 -5.08 -20.93
N ASN A 159 -1.81 -5.80 -20.41
CA ASN A 159 -2.65 -6.73 -21.16
C ASN A 159 -4.12 -6.50 -20.82
N GLY A 160 -4.67 -5.45 -21.38
CA GLY A 160 -6.07 -5.06 -21.18
C GLY A 160 -6.23 -3.76 -20.41
N LYS A 161 -7.39 -3.12 -20.61
CA LYS A 161 -7.80 -1.86 -20.00
C LYS A 161 -9.26 -1.94 -19.59
N ILE A 162 -9.58 -1.38 -18.44
CA ILE A 162 -10.94 -1.15 -17.98
C ILE A 162 -11.07 0.34 -17.70
N GLU A 163 -11.94 1.01 -18.46
CA GLU A 163 -12.16 2.45 -18.31
C GLU A 163 -13.22 2.74 -17.24
N ASN A 164 -13.05 3.87 -16.57
CA ASN A 164 -14.04 4.41 -15.63
C ASN A 164 -14.43 3.41 -14.53
N VAL A 165 -13.45 2.66 -14.01
CA VAL A 165 -13.69 1.56 -13.05
C VAL A 165 -14.29 2.05 -11.74
N TYR A 166 -14.01 3.30 -11.31
CA TYR A 166 -14.61 3.86 -10.12
C TYR A 166 -16.11 4.10 -10.31
N SER A 167 -16.50 4.83 -11.36
CA SER A 167 -17.91 5.12 -11.61
C SER A 167 -18.71 3.86 -11.93
N ALA A 168 -18.12 2.88 -12.61
CA ALA A 168 -18.74 1.57 -12.83
C ALA A 168 -19.04 0.84 -11.52
N ALA A 169 -18.15 0.93 -10.52
CA ALA A 169 -18.35 0.31 -9.23
C ALA A 169 -19.32 1.08 -8.31
N ASN A 170 -19.39 2.42 -8.40
CA ASN A 170 -20.12 3.28 -7.46
C ASN A 170 -21.34 4.00 -8.06
N ASN A 171 -21.66 3.79 -9.35
CA ASN A 171 -22.74 4.43 -10.11
C ASN A 171 -22.66 5.97 -10.15
N GLN A 172 -21.48 6.54 -9.88
CA GLN A 172 -21.24 7.97 -9.92
C GLN A 172 -19.73 8.25 -10.07
N LYS A 173 -19.38 9.37 -10.68
CA LYS A 173 -18.00 9.90 -10.69
C LYS A 173 -17.68 10.58 -9.36
N ILE A 174 -16.38 10.83 -9.12
CA ILE A 174 -15.90 11.63 -7.97
C ILE A 174 -16.07 13.11 -8.33
N GLU A 175 -16.63 13.90 -7.42
CA GLU A 175 -16.76 15.35 -7.62
C GLU A 175 -15.38 16.02 -7.65
N GLY A 176 -15.18 16.93 -8.60
CA GLY A 176 -13.96 17.75 -8.70
C GLY A 176 -12.91 17.20 -9.68
N LYS A 177 -11.92 18.05 -9.96
CA LYS A 177 -10.77 17.72 -10.81
C LYS A 177 -9.79 16.84 -10.06
N ALA A 178 -9.27 15.84 -10.75
CA ALA A 178 -8.28 14.92 -10.21
C ALA A 178 -7.03 15.66 -9.72
N ASN A 179 -6.48 15.21 -8.61
CA ASN A 179 -5.25 15.76 -8.05
C ASN A 179 -4.24 14.66 -7.77
N PHE A 180 -4.55 13.72 -6.86
CA PHE A 180 -3.57 12.76 -6.36
C PHE A 180 -4.21 11.40 -6.04
N ILE A 181 -3.44 10.32 -6.23
CA ILE A 181 -3.78 8.97 -5.81
C ILE A 181 -2.71 8.42 -4.90
N SER A 182 -3.11 7.81 -3.78
CA SER A 182 -2.23 7.09 -2.87
C SER A 182 -2.82 5.77 -2.41
N PHE A 183 -2.01 4.95 -1.76
CA PHE A 183 -2.36 3.60 -1.34
C PHE A 183 -2.11 3.40 0.14
N SER A 184 -2.99 2.63 0.79
CA SER A 184 -2.78 2.09 2.13
C SER A 184 -3.00 0.58 2.12
N SER A 185 -2.00 -0.17 2.58
CA SER A 185 -2.08 -1.64 2.64
C SER A 185 -2.97 -2.15 3.76
N SER A 186 -3.23 -1.33 4.78
CA SER A 186 -3.90 -1.72 6.01
C SER A 186 -4.84 -0.63 6.54
N TYR A 187 -5.73 -0.12 5.68
CA TYR A 187 -6.72 0.86 6.06
C TYR A 187 -7.87 0.21 6.84
N LYS A 188 -8.22 0.76 7.99
CA LYS A 188 -9.33 0.23 8.80
C LYS A 188 -10.68 0.63 8.23
N SER A 189 -11.56 -0.36 8.04
CA SER A 189 -12.91 -0.14 7.56
C SER A 189 -13.88 -1.14 8.20
N ASN A 190 -15.16 -0.79 8.18
CA ASN A 190 -16.24 -1.64 8.62
C ASN A 190 -17.11 -2.18 7.47
N ILE A 191 -16.55 -2.23 6.25
CA ILE A 191 -17.29 -2.66 5.05
C ILE A 191 -17.82 -4.08 5.18
N LEU A 192 -16.97 -5.00 5.65
CA LEU A 192 -17.31 -6.42 5.75
C LEU A 192 -18.17 -6.73 6.98
N ASN A 193 -17.97 -5.99 8.06
CA ASN A 193 -18.73 -6.15 9.30
C ASN A 193 -18.92 -4.79 9.99
N PRO A 194 -20.14 -4.23 10.01
CA PRO A 194 -20.42 -2.95 10.67
C PRO A 194 -20.11 -2.90 12.16
N ALA A 195 -20.09 -4.05 12.85
CA ALA A 195 -19.78 -4.15 14.29
C ALA A 195 -18.29 -4.21 14.59
N THR A 196 -17.44 -4.48 13.59
CA THR A 196 -15.99 -4.61 13.75
C THR A 196 -15.27 -3.89 12.61
N TYR A 197 -14.11 -3.29 12.94
CA TYR A 197 -13.24 -2.68 11.94
C TYR A 197 -12.16 -3.67 11.54
N SER A 198 -12.12 -4.03 10.27
CA SER A 198 -11.09 -4.89 9.69
C SER A 198 -10.12 -4.08 8.83
N ASN A 199 -8.90 -4.58 8.67
CA ASN A 199 -7.94 -4.00 7.76
C ASN A 199 -8.31 -4.35 6.32
N THR A 200 -8.26 -3.36 5.43
CA THR A 200 -8.47 -3.55 4.01
C THR A 200 -7.44 -2.76 3.21
N ARG A 201 -7.12 -3.23 2.03
CA ARG A 201 -6.27 -2.48 1.10
C ARG A 201 -7.11 -1.39 0.45
N ALA A 202 -6.64 -0.15 0.53
CA ALA A 202 -7.41 1.00 0.07
C ALA A 202 -6.58 1.92 -0.85
N LEU A 203 -7.26 2.55 -1.80
CA LEU A 203 -6.76 3.73 -2.51
C LEU A 203 -7.41 4.97 -1.92
N PHE A 204 -6.63 6.01 -1.72
CA PHE A 204 -7.11 7.36 -1.46
C PHE A 204 -7.10 8.13 -2.78
N LEU A 205 -8.28 8.59 -3.17
CA LEU A 205 -8.50 9.39 -4.38
C LEU A 205 -8.78 10.82 -3.95
N VAL A 206 -7.93 11.75 -4.37
CA VAL A 206 -8.01 13.16 -3.99
C VAL A 206 -8.33 14.00 -5.22
N THR A 207 -9.35 14.80 -5.12
CA THR A 207 -9.73 15.83 -6.11
C THR A 207 -9.65 17.22 -5.47
N ASP A 208 -9.97 18.26 -6.21
CA ASP A 208 -10.08 19.62 -5.67
C ASP A 208 -11.35 19.84 -4.82
N LYS A 209 -12.29 18.85 -4.77
CA LYS A 209 -13.55 18.94 -4.03
C LYS A 209 -13.83 17.78 -3.10
N ASP A 210 -13.14 16.66 -3.25
CA ASP A 210 -13.38 15.46 -2.45
C ASP A 210 -12.09 14.70 -2.13
N VAL A 211 -12.12 13.93 -1.06
CA VAL A 211 -11.14 12.91 -0.73
C VAL A 211 -11.87 11.64 -0.35
N GLN A 212 -11.56 10.54 -1.01
CA GLN A 212 -12.23 9.28 -0.83
C GLN A 212 -11.25 8.16 -0.54
N ALA A 213 -11.63 7.27 0.39
CA ALA A 213 -11.00 5.97 0.56
C ALA A 213 -11.87 4.92 -0.14
N ILE A 214 -11.28 4.13 -1.04
CA ILE A 214 -11.95 3.05 -1.77
C ILE A 214 -11.25 1.71 -1.53
N ASN A 215 -12.00 0.62 -1.52
CA ASN A 215 -11.47 -0.73 -1.39
C ASN A 215 -10.83 -1.18 -2.72
N VAL A 216 -9.58 -1.62 -2.70
CA VAL A 216 -8.87 -2.11 -3.91
C VAL A 216 -9.53 -3.33 -4.52
N ASN A 217 -10.16 -4.21 -3.71
CA ASN A 217 -10.66 -5.49 -4.20
C ASN A 217 -11.95 -5.36 -5.05
N ASN A 218 -12.77 -4.34 -4.79
CA ASN A 218 -14.06 -4.15 -5.46
C ASN A 218 -14.33 -2.72 -5.90
N LEU A 219 -13.40 -1.80 -5.64
CA LEU A 219 -13.43 -0.37 -5.94
C LEU A 219 -14.61 0.40 -5.31
N LYS A 220 -15.31 -0.22 -4.36
CA LYS A 220 -16.39 0.44 -3.63
C LYS A 220 -15.83 1.51 -2.69
N LYS A 221 -16.54 2.63 -2.64
CA LYS A 221 -16.24 3.72 -1.71
C LYS A 221 -16.43 3.24 -0.26
N ILE A 222 -15.41 3.43 0.57
CA ILE A 222 -15.42 3.18 2.01
C ILE A 222 -15.88 4.45 2.73
N ARG A 223 -15.21 5.57 2.42
CA ARG A 223 -15.45 6.88 3.02
C ARG A 223 -15.21 7.99 2.00
N ASP A 224 -15.83 9.13 2.25
CA ASP A 224 -15.61 10.37 1.51
C ASP A 224 -15.51 11.56 2.49
N ARG A 225 -15.42 12.77 1.98
CA ARG A 225 -15.32 14.00 2.79
C ARG A 225 -16.40 14.14 3.87
N GLN A 226 -17.53 13.47 3.74
CA GLN A 226 -18.65 13.56 4.68
C GLN A 226 -18.39 12.77 5.96
N ASN A 227 -17.62 11.70 5.89
CA ASN A 227 -17.41 10.77 7.00
C ASN A 227 -15.96 10.29 7.18
N LEU A 228 -15.00 10.87 6.44
CA LEU A 228 -13.58 10.51 6.53
C LEU A 228 -12.88 11.17 7.73
N PHE A 229 -13.47 12.22 8.32
CA PHE A 229 -12.91 12.96 9.45
C PHE A 229 -13.80 12.81 10.70
N LEU A 230 -13.18 12.59 11.87
CA LEU A 230 -13.89 12.49 13.15
C LEU A 230 -14.65 13.76 13.51
N GLY A 231 -14.14 14.92 13.10
CA GLY A 231 -14.79 16.23 13.31
C GLY A 231 -16.00 16.50 12.42
N GLY A 232 -16.46 15.51 11.64
CA GLY A 232 -17.56 15.65 10.69
C GLY A 232 -17.11 16.09 9.30
N PRO A 233 -18.06 16.45 8.42
CA PRO A 233 -17.80 16.82 7.04
C PRO A 233 -16.78 17.95 6.90
N GLN A 234 -15.82 17.81 5.98
CA GLN A 234 -14.82 18.83 5.69
C GLN A 234 -15.05 19.45 4.33
N THR A 235 -14.79 20.76 4.24
CA THR A 235 -14.59 21.41 2.94
C THR A 235 -13.19 21.04 2.44
N ILE A 236 -13.13 20.46 1.24
CA ILE A 236 -11.87 20.11 0.60
C ILE A 236 -11.37 21.31 -0.17
N SER A 237 -10.21 21.81 0.21
CA SER A 237 -9.55 22.96 -0.42
C SER A 237 -8.05 22.81 -0.33
N GLY A 238 -7.35 22.97 -1.45
CA GLY A 238 -5.89 22.84 -1.52
C GLY A 238 -5.38 21.50 -0.99
N THR A 239 -6.22 20.46 -1.01
CA THR A 239 -5.86 19.12 -0.55
C THR A 239 -4.86 18.51 -1.52
N THR A 240 -3.77 18.01 -0.98
CA THR A 240 -2.62 17.64 -1.78
C THR A 240 -2.33 16.16 -1.81
N GLY A 241 -3.00 15.40 -0.99
CA GLY A 241 -2.90 13.95 -1.01
C GLY A 241 -3.19 13.35 0.34
N ALA A 242 -3.51 12.07 0.34
CA ALA A 242 -3.46 11.22 1.51
C ALA A 242 -2.16 10.45 1.44
N PHE A 243 -1.22 10.80 2.30
CA PHE A 243 0.09 10.17 2.36
C PHE A 243 0.08 9.08 3.42
N VAL A 244 0.85 8.05 3.18
CA VAL A 244 0.98 6.93 4.10
C VAL A 244 2.39 6.91 4.66
N GLY A 245 2.52 7.03 5.97
CA GLY A 245 3.75 6.77 6.68
C GLY A 245 3.68 5.40 7.37
N SER A 246 4.77 4.89 7.88
CA SER A 246 4.80 3.59 8.56
C SER A 246 3.90 3.51 9.79
N SER A 247 3.71 4.63 10.47
CA SER A 247 2.94 4.69 11.71
C SER A 247 1.58 5.38 11.55
N ALA A 248 1.36 6.10 10.46
CA ALA A 248 0.13 6.85 10.24
C ALA A 248 -0.16 7.13 8.77
N ASN A 249 -1.42 7.34 8.46
CA ASN A 249 -1.86 7.99 7.24
C ASN A 249 -2.00 9.49 7.50
N TYR A 250 -1.49 10.31 6.60
CA TYR A 250 -1.53 11.76 6.70
C TYR A 250 -2.31 12.36 5.53
N VAL A 251 -3.05 13.42 5.79
CA VAL A 251 -3.65 14.27 4.75
C VAL A 251 -3.45 15.74 5.12
N ILE A 252 -3.06 16.53 4.13
CA ILE A 252 -3.02 17.98 4.25
C ILE A 252 -4.26 18.50 3.52
N ASN A 253 -5.17 19.12 4.25
CA ASN A 253 -6.37 19.73 3.71
C ASN A 253 -6.46 21.18 4.19
N ASN A 254 -6.67 22.11 3.29
CA ASN A 254 -6.69 23.55 3.60
C ASN A 254 -5.45 23.98 4.40
N ALA A 255 -4.27 23.52 3.96
CA ALA A 255 -2.97 23.75 4.61
C ALA A 255 -2.87 23.27 6.08
N GLN A 256 -3.81 22.45 6.55
CA GLN A 256 -3.81 21.86 7.89
C GLN A 256 -3.54 20.36 7.82
N LEU A 257 -2.79 19.82 8.80
CA LEU A 257 -2.45 18.40 8.89
C LEU A 257 -3.51 17.63 9.66
N TYR A 258 -3.91 16.49 9.10
CA TYR A 258 -4.74 15.48 9.76
C TYR A 258 -4.05 14.12 9.67
N ASN A 259 -4.26 13.26 10.65
CA ASN A 259 -3.64 11.94 10.67
C ASN A 259 -4.55 10.85 11.22
N ILE A 260 -4.29 9.61 10.79
CA ILE A 260 -4.81 8.38 11.37
C ILE A 260 -3.61 7.61 11.90
N TYR A 261 -3.54 7.41 13.21
CA TYR A 261 -2.48 6.57 13.79
C TYR A 261 -2.79 5.10 13.53
N ALA A 262 -1.87 4.40 12.87
CA ALA A 262 -2.10 3.03 12.40
C ALA A 262 -2.29 2.00 13.53
N MET A 263 -1.62 2.21 14.68
CA MET A 263 -1.68 1.31 15.84
C MET A 263 -2.85 1.55 16.78
N SER A 264 -3.60 2.65 16.62
CA SER A 264 -4.76 2.93 17.47
C SER A 264 -5.95 2.06 17.08
N ALA A 265 -6.90 1.91 18.01
CA ALA A 265 -8.22 1.33 17.74
C ALA A 265 -9.08 2.32 16.92
N ASN A 266 -8.51 2.87 15.84
CA ASN A 266 -9.17 3.87 15.02
C ASN A 266 -10.27 3.26 14.14
N THR A 267 -11.16 4.11 13.69
CA THR A 267 -12.28 3.76 12.81
C THR A 267 -11.96 3.95 11.33
N GLY A 268 -10.71 4.26 10.99
CA GLY A 268 -10.30 4.68 9.65
C GLY A 268 -10.64 6.13 9.33
N GLN A 269 -10.92 6.95 10.35
CA GLN A 269 -11.20 8.38 10.21
C GLN A 269 -10.01 9.21 10.65
N PHE A 270 -9.72 10.26 9.90
CA PHE A 270 -8.72 11.24 10.31
C PHE A 270 -9.18 11.96 11.58
N GLY A 271 -8.25 12.13 12.52
CA GLY A 271 -8.50 12.86 13.77
C GLY A 271 -8.74 14.35 13.57
N ASN A 272 -8.70 15.10 14.65
CA ASN A 272 -8.69 16.57 14.58
C ASN A 272 -7.40 17.05 13.92
N LYS A 273 -7.41 18.30 13.41
CA LYS A 273 -6.19 18.91 12.87
C LYS A 273 -5.08 18.94 13.92
N ALA A 274 -3.87 18.61 13.50
CA ALA A 274 -2.70 18.74 14.35
C ALA A 274 -2.42 20.21 14.68
N MET A 275 -1.91 20.47 15.87
CA MET A 275 -1.47 21.80 16.32
C MET A 275 0.01 21.99 16.01
N ILE A 276 0.46 23.21 15.76
CA ILE A 276 1.89 23.50 15.60
C ILE A 276 2.59 23.67 16.95
N ASP A 277 1.83 24.07 17.96
CA ASP A 277 2.29 24.26 19.34
C ASP A 277 1.16 24.07 20.35
N GLY A 278 1.48 24.14 21.65
CA GLY A 278 0.49 24.02 22.73
C GLY A 278 -0.53 25.18 22.81
N ASN A 279 -0.31 26.27 22.11
CA ASN A 279 -1.19 27.44 22.07
C ASN A 279 -2.14 27.42 20.86
N ASN A 280 -2.10 26.38 20.03
CA ASN A 280 -2.86 26.27 18.79
C ASN A 280 -2.65 27.48 17.86
N SER A 281 -1.39 27.94 17.75
CA SER A 281 -1.00 29.02 16.85
C SER A 281 -1.36 28.70 15.40
N ALA A 282 -1.59 29.74 14.60
CA ALA A 282 -1.86 29.55 13.17
C ALA A 282 -0.64 29.04 12.43
N TYR A 283 -0.86 28.15 11.46
CA TYR A 283 0.15 27.66 10.54
C TYR A 283 -0.47 27.38 9.17
N GLU A 284 0.37 27.29 8.13
CA GLU A 284 -0.03 26.93 6.77
C GLU A 284 1.00 25.95 6.18
N LEU A 285 0.71 24.67 6.20
CA LEU A 285 1.60 23.70 5.57
C LEU A 285 1.63 23.86 4.06
N SER A 286 2.83 23.67 3.51
CA SER A 286 2.97 23.46 2.08
C SER A 286 2.23 22.18 1.67
N LYS A 287 1.86 22.10 0.41
CA LYS A 287 1.23 20.87 -0.14
C LYS A 287 2.18 19.69 -0.24
N PHE A 288 3.44 19.86 0.03
CA PHE A 288 4.46 18.83 -0.13
C PHE A 288 4.84 18.22 1.21
N MET A 289 5.21 16.94 1.17
CA MET A 289 5.68 16.20 2.33
C MET A 289 6.78 15.23 1.88
N ILE A 290 7.85 15.15 2.66
CA ILE A 290 8.83 14.07 2.52
C ILE A 290 8.45 12.99 3.51
N SER A 291 7.97 11.84 3.02
CA SER A 291 7.64 10.69 3.83
C SER A 291 8.02 9.43 3.09
N GLY A 292 8.71 8.54 3.75
CA GLY A 292 9.07 7.25 3.18
C GLY A 292 9.51 6.27 4.24
N GLY A 293 8.95 5.06 4.15
CA GLY A 293 9.27 3.99 5.09
C GLY A 293 8.85 4.31 6.53
N SER A 294 9.73 4.00 7.47
CA SER A 294 9.47 4.06 8.90
C SER A 294 9.69 5.42 9.55
N ASN A 295 9.98 6.47 8.78
CA ASN A 295 10.37 7.76 9.34
C ASN A 295 9.20 8.73 9.41
N ASP A 296 9.19 9.54 10.47
CA ASP A 296 8.28 10.68 10.59
C ASP A 296 8.46 11.65 9.42
N PRO A 297 7.39 12.26 8.90
CA PRO A 297 7.46 13.11 7.72
C PRO A 297 8.26 14.39 7.99
N ILE A 298 8.86 14.96 6.94
CA ILE A 298 9.32 16.35 6.92
C ILE A 298 8.26 17.18 6.21
N LEU A 299 7.72 18.15 6.90
CA LEU A 299 6.71 19.09 6.46
C LEU A 299 7.29 20.52 6.53
N PHE A 300 6.70 21.45 5.80
CA PHE A 300 7.11 22.84 5.84
C PHE A 300 5.90 23.75 6.08
N ASP A 301 5.95 24.52 7.16
CA ASP A 301 4.98 25.57 7.49
C ASP A 301 5.34 26.87 6.76
N ASN A 302 4.60 27.19 5.72
CA ASN A 302 4.80 28.41 4.93
C ASN A 302 4.52 29.69 5.72
N LEU A 303 3.59 29.67 6.70
CA LEU A 303 3.26 30.86 7.49
C LEU A 303 4.40 31.18 8.44
N GLY A 304 4.80 30.22 9.26
CA GLY A 304 5.85 30.41 10.26
C GLY A 304 7.29 30.33 9.72
N GLY A 305 7.49 29.75 8.53
CA GLY A 305 8.81 29.47 7.99
C GLY A 305 9.53 28.37 8.78
N ASN A 306 8.82 27.28 9.12
CA ASN A 306 9.33 26.24 9.99
C ASN A 306 9.32 24.87 9.27
N PHE A 307 10.41 24.11 9.43
CA PHE A 307 10.38 22.68 9.15
C PHE A 307 9.82 21.94 10.37
N VAL A 308 8.78 21.14 10.15
CA VAL A 308 8.04 20.47 11.22
C VAL A 308 7.81 18.98 10.90
N THR A 309 7.54 18.21 11.92
CA THR A 309 7.14 16.81 11.83
C THR A 309 6.01 16.50 12.80
N LEU A 310 5.27 15.41 12.55
CA LEU A 310 4.37 14.82 13.54
C LEU A 310 4.92 13.45 13.89
N GLY A 311 5.62 13.38 15.03
CA GLY A 311 6.35 12.19 15.46
C GLY A 311 5.44 11.00 15.72
N ASN A 312 5.80 9.85 15.18
CA ASN A 312 5.10 8.56 15.31
C ASN A 312 3.61 8.58 14.92
N GLY A 313 3.09 9.70 14.40
CA GLY A 313 1.71 9.81 13.93
C GLY A 313 0.61 9.74 15.01
N TYR A 314 0.94 9.65 16.29
CA TYR A 314 -0.04 9.58 17.38
C TYR A 314 -0.18 10.87 18.20
N GLY A 315 0.73 11.82 18.01
CA GLY A 315 0.65 13.12 18.64
C GLY A 315 -0.45 14.01 18.03
N SER A 316 -0.90 14.99 18.80
CA SER A 316 -1.79 16.06 18.33
C SER A 316 -1.03 17.35 18.04
N THR A 317 0.24 17.43 18.41
CA THR A 317 1.10 18.62 18.25
C THR A 317 2.34 18.27 17.45
N MET A 318 2.61 19.05 16.43
CA MET A 318 3.81 18.93 15.61
C MET A 318 5.06 19.36 16.40
N THR A 319 6.19 18.85 16.00
CA THR A 319 7.51 19.23 16.54
C THR A 319 8.27 19.99 15.47
N ILE A 320 8.83 21.13 15.83
CA ILE A 320 9.76 21.89 14.98
C ILE A 320 11.12 21.19 15.03
N PHE A 321 11.77 21.00 13.88
CA PHE A 321 13.12 20.43 13.83
C PHE A 321 14.15 21.37 14.45
N SER A 322 15.09 20.77 15.18
CA SER A 322 16.27 21.46 15.66
C SER A 322 17.30 21.66 14.55
N ASP A 323 18.05 22.75 14.61
CA ASP A 323 19.15 23.01 13.68
C ASP A 323 20.30 22.03 13.85
N ASP A 324 20.85 21.56 12.75
CA ASP A 324 22.23 21.02 12.72
C ASP A 324 23.21 22.19 12.80
N LYS A 325 24.37 21.97 13.46
CA LYS A 325 25.42 23.00 13.63
C LYS A 325 25.96 23.56 12.29
N ASP A 326 25.83 22.79 11.23
CA ASP A 326 26.37 23.11 9.89
C ASP A 326 25.28 23.65 8.95
N ASN A 327 24.11 24.07 9.47
CA ASN A 327 23.02 24.60 8.64
C ASN A 327 23.38 25.93 7.98
N ASP A 328 22.99 26.09 6.71
CA ASP A 328 23.17 27.35 5.98
C ASP A 328 22.11 28.40 6.38
N PHE A 329 20.97 27.95 6.94
CA PHE A 329 19.96 28.81 7.59
C PHE A 329 19.12 27.96 8.58
N SER A 330 18.39 28.64 9.48
CA SER A 330 17.63 27.98 10.55
C SER A 330 16.44 27.18 10.02
N THR A 331 16.13 26.07 10.69
CA THR A 331 14.92 25.27 10.48
C THR A 331 13.64 26.00 10.89
N THR A 332 13.76 27.12 11.60
CA THR A 332 12.64 27.88 12.16
C THR A 332 12.71 29.36 11.76
N LYS A 333 11.54 29.98 11.53
CA LYS A 333 11.38 31.41 11.22
C LYS A 333 12.27 31.87 10.05
N ASN A 334 12.44 31.04 9.04
CA ASN A 334 13.44 31.22 7.99
C ASN A 334 12.99 32.06 6.80
N ASN A 335 11.86 32.75 6.88
CA ASN A 335 11.31 33.61 5.82
C ASN A 335 11.15 32.94 4.45
N GLN A 336 11.04 31.62 4.39
CA GLN A 336 10.92 30.86 3.14
C GLN A 336 9.49 30.34 2.92
N LYS A 337 9.18 30.05 1.66
CA LYS A 337 8.00 29.34 1.20
C LYS A 337 8.45 28.12 0.38
N ALA A 338 7.86 26.97 0.63
CA ALA A 338 8.19 25.77 -0.13
C ALA A 338 7.46 25.74 -1.48
N LEU A 339 8.22 25.59 -2.55
CA LEU A 339 7.72 25.33 -3.92
C LEU A 339 7.74 23.84 -4.24
N PHE A 340 8.59 23.07 -3.55
CA PHE A 340 8.70 21.61 -3.68
C PHE A 340 9.37 21.02 -2.45
N LEU A 341 8.95 19.82 -2.05
CA LEU A 341 9.70 18.90 -1.19
C LEU A 341 9.61 17.50 -1.79
N GLY A 342 10.73 16.82 -1.87
CA GLY A 342 10.79 15.45 -2.40
C GLY A 342 11.77 14.58 -1.65
N MET A 343 11.45 13.29 -1.55
CA MET A 343 12.30 12.30 -0.91
C MET A 343 13.31 11.74 -1.92
N LYS A 344 14.58 11.67 -1.49
CA LYS A 344 15.65 11.09 -2.31
C LYS A 344 16.01 9.67 -1.87
N SER A 345 16.22 9.45 -0.59
CA SER A 345 16.59 8.13 -0.07
C SER A 345 16.44 8.03 1.45
N ASN A 346 16.40 6.77 1.94
CA ASN A 346 16.68 6.43 3.31
C ASN A 346 18.05 5.76 3.40
N ILE A 347 18.88 6.21 4.33
CA ILE A 347 20.21 5.65 4.58
C ILE A 347 20.20 5.01 5.97
N TYR A 348 20.39 3.69 6.01
CA TYR A 348 20.52 2.99 7.28
C TYR A 348 21.86 3.35 7.95
N LEU A 349 21.79 3.83 9.18
CA LEU A 349 22.95 4.07 10.04
C LEU A 349 23.11 2.84 10.95
N PRO A 350 24.25 2.12 10.86
CA PRO A 350 24.51 0.96 11.73
C PRO A 350 24.80 1.40 13.17
N ASP A 351 25.30 0.46 14.00
CA ASP A 351 25.76 0.74 15.37
C ASP A 351 26.60 2.03 15.45
N PRO A 352 26.36 2.92 16.41
CA PRO A 352 25.44 2.80 17.56
C PRO A 352 24.01 3.31 17.29
N ASP A 353 23.74 3.89 16.14
CA ASP A 353 22.49 4.64 15.92
C ASP A 353 21.28 3.74 15.62
N TYR A 354 21.46 2.63 14.88
CA TYR A 354 20.40 1.72 14.43
C TYR A 354 19.16 2.45 13.90
N TYR A 355 19.36 3.45 13.05
CA TYR A 355 18.33 4.37 12.61
C TYR A 355 18.43 4.67 11.11
N TYR A 356 17.30 5.01 10.49
CA TYR A 356 17.29 5.48 9.10
C TYR A 356 17.36 7.00 9.04
N LYS A 357 18.44 7.52 8.46
CA LYS A 357 18.53 8.93 8.05
C LYS A 357 17.73 9.15 6.76
N THR A 358 16.81 10.11 6.76
CA THR A 358 16.07 10.51 5.57
C THR A 358 16.82 11.61 4.83
N VAL A 359 17.03 11.42 3.53
CA VAL A 359 17.58 12.43 2.63
C VAL A 359 16.50 12.89 1.66
N GLY A 360 16.34 14.19 1.54
CA GLY A 360 15.39 14.81 0.63
C GLY A 360 15.91 16.13 0.07
N TYR A 361 15.12 16.73 -0.78
CA TYR A 361 15.40 18.06 -1.33
C TYR A 361 14.16 18.93 -1.25
N ALA A 362 14.37 20.23 -1.05
CA ALA A 362 13.34 21.25 -1.12
C ALA A 362 13.74 22.33 -2.14
N ILE A 363 12.76 22.87 -2.86
CA ILE A 363 12.91 24.14 -3.55
C ILE A 363 12.18 25.19 -2.71
N LEU A 364 12.93 26.15 -2.22
CA LEU A 364 12.44 27.22 -1.38
C LEU A 364 12.54 28.56 -2.11
N GLN A 365 11.58 29.43 -1.80
CA GLN A 365 11.49 30.80 -2.31
C GLN A 365 11.43 31.77 -1.14
N ASP A 366 12.20 32.86 -1.17
CA ASP A 366 12.13 33.90 -0.17
C ASP A 366 10.77 34.60 -0.24
N LYS A 367 10.15 34.89 0.92
CA LYS A 367 8.83 35.53 1.00
C LYS A 367 8.90 37.02 0.70
N THR A 368 10.01 37.66 1.04
CA THR A 368 10.21 39.11 0.85
C THR A 368 10.65 39.40 -0.58
N ASP A 369 11.55 38.61 -1.12
CA ASP A 369 12.01 38.68 -2.51
C ASP A 369 11.77 37.37 -3.25
N PRO A 370 10.62 37.21 -3.96
CA PRO A 370 10.29 35.99 -4.69
C PRO A 370 11.25 35.63 -5.84
N SER A 371 12.15 36.55 -6.22
CA SER A 371 13.20 36.22 -7.21
C SER A 371 14.30 35.35 -6.62
N LEU A 372 14.44 35.30 -5.31
CA LEU A 372 15.43 34.48 -4.62
C LEU A 372 14.86 33.06 -4.40
N LYS A 373 15.34 32.13 -5.18
CA LYS A 373 15.00 30.70 -5.09
C LYS A 373 16.24 29.87 -4.77
N SER A 374 16.03 28.76 -4.06
CA SER A 374 17.13 27.87 -3.69
C SER A 374 16.70 26.40 -3.73
N LEU A 375 17.63 25.56 -4.14
CA LEU A 375 17.56 24.11 -3.99
C LEU A 375 18.30 23.75 -2.69
N CYS A 376 17.57 23.14 -1.76
CA CYS A 376 18.09 22.78 -0.45
C CYS A 376 18.18 21.28 -0.32
N ALA A 377 19.36 20.75 -0.01
CA ALA A 377 19.53 19.37 0.43
C ALA A 377 19.14 19.28 1.91
N LEU A 378 18.31 18.31 2.24
CA LEU A 378 17.77 18.05 3.58
C LEU A 378 18.21 16.68 4.06
N GLU A 379 18.87 16.63 5.24
CA GLU A 379 19.20 15.37 5.90
C GLU A 379 18.57 15.35 7.30
N LYS A 380 17.57 14.50 7.48
CA LYS A 380 16.90 14.33 8.77
C LYS A 380 17.55 13.20 9.55
N ASN A 381 18.02 13.50 10.76
CA ASN A 381 18.44 12.53 11.76
C ASN A 381 17.61 12.75 13.03
N LYS A 382 16.66 11.88 13.33
CA LYS A 382 15.67 12.04 14.42
C LYS A 382 14.95 13.39 14.31
N TYR A 383 15.14 14.29 15.23
CA TYR A 383 14.54 15.63 15.26
C TYR A 383 15.52 16.74 14.89
N VAL A 384 16.70 16.40 14.38
CA VAL A 384 17.69 17.34 13.84
C VAL A 384 17.59 17.32 12.33
N LEU A 385 17.51 18.50 11.71
CA LEU A 385 17.50 18.66 10.27
C LEU A 385 18.71 19.46 9.80
N LYS A 386 19.55 18.83 8.99
CA LYS A 386 20.65 19.49 8.30
C LYS A 386 20.16 20.04 6.98
N ILE A 387 20.51 21.31 6.69
CA ILE A 387 20.09 22.04 5.50
C ILE A 387 21.31 22.61 4.80
N LYS A 388 21.52 22.24 3.54
CA LYS A 388 22.52 22.82 2.64
C LYS A 388 21.81 23.50 1.48
N LYS A 389 22.18 24.72 1.16
CA LYS A 389 21.49 25.62 0.25
C LYS A 389 22.33 25.96 -0.98
N ASP A 390 21.79 25.70 -2.16
CA ASP A 390 22.32 26.17 -3.44
C ASP A 390 21.33 27.18 -4.06
N SER A 391 21.82 28.33 -4.52
CA SER A 391 20.99 29.34 -5.19
C SER A 391 20.58 28.87 -6.59
N ILE A 392 19.30 29.09 -6.93
CA ILE A 392 18.78 28.87 -8.29
C ILE A 392 18.69 30.22 -8.98
N GLY A 393 19.61 30.48 -9.92
CA GLY A 393 19.61 31.73 -10.69
C GLY A 393 18.61 31.72 -11.85
N PRO A 394 18.23 32.88 -12.39
CA PRO A 394 17.26 33.00 -13.51
C PRO A 394 17.69 32.31 -14.80
N SER A 395 18.98 32.03 -14.98
CA SER A 395 19.51 31.30 -16.13
C SER A 395 19.27 29.77 -16.06
N SER A 396 18.99 29.24 -14.86
CA SER A 396 18.67 27.83 -14.65
C SER A 396 17.28 27.49 -15.19
N LYS A 397 17.12 26.39 -15.89
CA LYS A 397 15.81 25.89 -16.33
C LYS A 397 14.92 25.50 -15.14
N LEU A 398 15.52 25.18 -13.99
CA LEU A 398 14.81 24.90 -12.75
C LEU A 398 14.12 26.13 -12.16
N TYR A 399 14.57 27.35 -12.49
CA TYR A 399 14.08 28.60 -11.88
C TYR A 399 12.56 28.77 -12.03
N ASP A 400 12.01 28.54 -13.23
CA ASP A 400 10.59 28.68 -13.53
C ASP A 400 9.88 27.32 -13.75
N ALA A 401 10.43 26.27 -13.17
CA ALA A 401 9.86 24.94 -13.27
C ALA A 401 8.50 24.83 -12.53
N SER A 402 7.57 24.07 -13.12
CA SER A 402 6.19 23.92 -12.63
C SER A 402 5.93 22.59 -11.92
N LEU A 403 6.61 21.51 -12.34
CA LEU A 403 6.47 20.16 -11.80
C LEU A 403 7.86 19.61 -11.46
N HIS A 404 7.96 18.84 -10.40
CA HIS A 404 9.24 18.31 -9.93
C HIS A 404 9.08 16.88 -9.45
N THR A 405 10.09 16.04 -9.63
CA THR A 405 10.20 14.72 -9.01
C THR A 405 11.65 14.28 -8.86
N LEU A 406 11.98 13.64 -7.75
CA LEU A 406 13.29 13.04 -7.52
C LEU A 406 13.30 11.58 -7.97
N LEU A 407 14.44 11.07 -8.38
CA LEU A 407 14.66 9.64 -8.57
C LEU A 407 14.94 8.99 -7.21
N PHE A 408 13.92 8.38 -6.61
CA PHE A 408 14.01 7.75 -5.30
C PHE A 408 14.91 6.51 -5.34
N GLU A 409 15.92 6.48 -4.44
CA GLU A 409 16.91 5.40 -4.33
C GLU A 409 17.50 4.96 -5.69
N ASP A 410 17.75 5.97 -6.54
CA ASP A 410 18.26 5.80 -7.89
C ASP A 410 19.32 6.88 -8.17
N GLU A 411 19.54 7.27 -9.43
CA GLU A 411 20.53 8.29 -9.81
C GLU A 411 20.28 9.62 -9.07
N ASN A 412 21.34 10.38 -8.83
CA ASN A 412 21.26 11.64 -8.07
C ASN A 412 20.74 12.80 -8.92
N LEU A 413 19.49 12.68 -9.36
CA LEU A 413 18.82 13.59 -10.28
C LEU A 413 17.49 14.10 -9.74
N LEU A 414 17.22 15.38 -10.00
CA LEU A 414 15.92 16.03 -9.93
C LEU A 414 15.39 16.23 -11.36
N TYR A 415 14.23 15.68 -11.66
CA TYR A 415 13.51 15.95 -12.89
C TYR A 415 12.46 17.04 -12.68
N PHE A 416 12.26 17.88 -13.68
CA PHE A 416 11.31 18.99 -13.60
C PHE A 416 10.79 19.39 -14.99
N VAL A 417 9.68 20.11 -15.00
CA VAL A 417 9.05 20.63 -16.23
C VAL A 417 9.23 22.13 -16.31
N ASN A 418 9.77 22.60 -17.41
CA ASN A 418 9.84 24.00 -17.77
C ASN A 418 9.37 24.17 -19.21
N ASN A 419 8.42 25.10 -19.45
CA ASN A 419 7.85 25.37 -20.78
C ASN A 419 7.43 24.10 -21.55
N ASN A 420 6.74 23.19 -20.87
CA ASN A 420 6.26 21.93 -21.45
C ASN A 420 7.35 20.94 -21.90
N GLN A 421 8.58 21.15 -21.44
CA GLN A 421 9.73 20.28 -21.66
C GLN A 421 10.18 19.69 -20.32
N VAL A 422 10.59 18.43 -20.33
CA VAL A 422 11.12 17.75 -19.15
C VAL A 422 12.64 17.85 -19.17
N TYR A 423 13.20 18.37 -18.10
CA TYR A 423 14.64 18.47 -17.86
C TYR A 423 15.05 17.61 -16.66
N SER A 424 16.29 17.24 -16.60
CA SER A 424 16.96 16.73 -15.40
C SER A 424 18.03 17.69 -14.92
N LYS A 425 18.21 17.77 -13.59
CA LYS A 425 19.33 18.45 -12.94
C LYS A 425 20.11 17.44 -12.11
N ASN A 426 21.41 17.33 -12.37
CA ASN A 426 22.31 16.54 -11.55
C ASN A 426 22.56 17.28 -10.23
N LEU A 427 22.19 16.63 -9.11
CA LEU A 427 22.25 17.21 -7.78
C LEU A 427 23.67 17.28 -7.21
N SER A 428 24.65 16.62 -7.87
CA SER A 428 26.05 16.65 -7.43
C SER A 428 26.87 17.76 -8.09
N ASN A 429 26.54 18.14 -9.34
CA ASN A 429 27.32 19.12 -10.11
C ASN A 429 26.47 20.23 -10.73
N GLY A 430 25.15 20.21 -10.54
CA GLY A 430 24.23 21.24 -11.03
C GLY A 430 23.93 21.23 -12.53
N PHE A 431 24.49 20.27 -13.31
CA PHE A 431 24.27 20.17 -14.76
C PHE A 431 22.81 19.90 -15.09
N GLU A 432 22.27 20.66 -16.05
CA GLU A 432 20.88 20.55 -16.51
C GLU A 432 20.85 20.05 -17.96
N GLN A 433 19.93 19.10 -18.23
CA GLN A 433 19.80 18.47 -19.54
C GLN A 433 18.34 18.30 -19.93
N LEU A 434 18.01 18.57 -21.21
CA LEU A 434 16.71 18.23 -21.79
C LEU A 434 16.56 16.71 -21.91
N GLN A 435 15.47 16.17 -21.39
CA GLN A 435 15.18 14.74 -21.38
C GLN A 435 14.02 14.36 -22.29
N PHE A 436 12.98 15.21 -22.34
CA PHE A 436 11.82 14.94 -23.17
C PHE A 436 11.19 16.26 -23.61
N ASN A 437 10.83 16.32 -24.88
CA ASN A 437 10.07 17.41 -25.46
C ASN A 437 8.66 16.89 -25.81
N ALA A 438 7.63 17.48 -25.20
CA ALA A 438 6.26 17.08 -25.49
C ALA A 438 5.96 17.29 -26.99
N PRO A 439 5.41 16.30 -27.72
CA PRO A 439 5.02 16.45 -29.12
C PRO A 439 4.06 17.61 -29.31
N GLY A 440 4.02 18.15 -30.52
CA GLY A 440 3.19 19.32 -30.85
C GLY A 440 1.73 19.15 -30.46
N GLY A 441 1.18 20.12 -29.74
CA GLY A 441 -0.19 20.11 -29.22
C GLY A 441 -0.40 19.33 -27.91
N GLU A 442 0.59 18.58 -27.41
CA GLU A 442 0.53 17.93 -26.12
C GLU A 442 0.96 18.87 -25.00
N GLN A 443 0.31 18.80 -23.84
CA GLN A 443 0.66 19.50 -22.62
C GLN A 443 1.03 18.51 -21.53
N VAL A 444 2.19 18.66 -20.89
CA VAL A 444 2.59 17.84 -19.73
C VAL A 444 1.67 18.14 -18.55
N THR A 445 1.08 17.09 -17.97
CA THR A 445 0.13 17.19 -16.86
C THR A 445 0.68 16.71 -15.54
N PHE A 446 1.61 15.75 -15.57
CA PHE A 446 2.37 15.29 -14.41
C PHE A 446 3.65 14.58 -14.83
N ILE A 447 4.60 14.51 -13.91
CA ILE A 447 5.79 13.65 -14.00
C ILE A 447 5.91 12.87 -12.71
N LYS A 448 6.43 11.62 -12.78
CA LYS A 448 6.60 10.78 -11.58
C LYS A 448 7.71 9.75 -11.80
N HIS A 449 8.41 9.40 -10.73
CA HIS A 449 9.32 8.25 -10.70
C HIS A 449 8.64 7.11 -9.94
N LEU A 450 8.60 5.93 -10.53
CA LEU A 450 8.03 4.73 -9.92
C LEU A 450 8.97 3.55 -10.12
N LYS A 451 9.29 2.87 -9.03
CA LYS A 451 10.16 1.70 -8.99
C LYS A 451 9.50 0.58 -8.20
N TYR A 452 9.57 -0.63 -8.72
CA TYR A 452 8.98 -1.81 -8.09
C TYR A 452 9.86 -3.04 -8.35
N SER A 453 10.00 -3.95 -7.38
CA SER A 453 11.03 -4.98 -7.40
C SER A 453 10.51 -6.43 -7.31
N GLU A 454 9.21 -6.67 -7.43
CA GLU A 454 8.68 -8.05 -7.44
C GLU A 454 9.19 -8.84 -8.66
N SER A 455 9.66 -10.06 -8.44
CA SER A 455 10.15 -10.92 -9.52
C SER A 455 9.08 -11.14 -10.60
N GLY A 456 9.46 -10.98 -11.88
CA GLY A 456 8.57 -11.06 -13.03
C GLY A 456 7.73 -9.80 -13.29
N TYR A 457 7.66 -8.87 -12.31
CA TYR A 457 6.89 -7.63 -12.41
C TYR A 457 7.74 -6.37 -12.15
N ALA A 458 9.03 -6.54 -11.95
CA ALA A 458 9.94 -5.44 -11.63
C ALA A 458 9.97 -4.38 -12.74
N PHE A 459 10.03 -3.12 -12.33
CA PHE A 459 10.22 -1.98 -13.21
C PHE A 459 10.89 -0.82 -12.47
N ASN A 460 11.48 0.08 -13.27
CA ASN A 460 12.05 1.34 -12.81
C ASN A 460 11.77 2.39 -13.89
N PHE A 461 10.64 3.08 -13.76
CA PHE A 461 10.16 3.99 -14.80
C PHE A 461 10.17 5.44 -14.36
N PHE A 462 10.63 6.30 -15.25
CA PHE A 462 10.25 7.70 -15.26
C PHE A 462 8.99 7.87 -16.10
N VAL A 463 7.99 8.51 -15.54
CA VAL A 463 6.65 8.61 -16.15
C VAL A 463 6.34 10.05 -16.50
N VAL A 464 5.88 10.27 -17.73
CA VAL A 464 5.41 11.56 -18.23
C VAL A 464 3.96 11.41 -18.67
N GLY A 465 3.06 12.08 -17.99
CA GLY A 465 1.66 12.23 -18.41
C GLY A 465 1.49 13.48 -19.26
N THR A 466 0.82 13.35 -20.40
CA THR A 466 0.45 14.46 -21.28
C THR A 466 -1.02 14.45 -21.62
N LYS A 467 -1.55 15.59 -22.07
CA LYS A 467 -2.90 15.77 -22.59
C LYS A 467 -2.85 16.37 -23.98
N ILE A 468 -3.72 15.85 -24.87
CA ILE A 468 -4.00 16.44 -26.18
C ILE A 468 -5.52 16.40 -26.43
N GLY A 469 -6.14 17.55 -26.63
CA GLY A 469 -7.60 17.64 -26.74
C GLY A 469 -8.30 17.06 -25.51
N SER A 470 -9.15 16.07 -25.70
CA SER A 470 -9.87 15.37 -24.64
C SER A 470 -9.18 14.09 -24.16
N ASN A 471 -7.98 13.77 -24.65
CA ASN A 471 -7.30 12.50 -24.38
C ASN A 471 -6.02 12.72 -23.58
N TYR A 472 -5.69 11.74 -22.76
CA TYR A 472 -4.38 11.66 -22.11
C TYR A 472 -3.48 10.60 -22.76
N LYS A 473 -2.18 10.81 -22.65
CA LYS A 473 -1.16 9.84 -22.97
C LYS A 473 -0.12 9.82 -21.84
N ILE A 474 0.18 8.62 -21.32
CA ILE A 474 1.18 8.41 -20.28
C ILE A 474 2.30 7.58 -20.89
N ARG A 475 3.51 8.11 -20.89
CA ARG A 475 4.73 7.45 -21.38
C ARG A 475 5.57 7.03 -20.20
N MET A 476 5.96 5.76 -20.17
CA MET A 476 6.82 5.17 -19.15
C MET A 476 8.18 4.89 -19.76
N PHE A 477 9.18 5.63 -19.32
CA PHE A 477 10.53 5.53 -19.85
C PHE A 477 11.43 4.71 -18.93
N THR A 478 12.21 3.79 -19.48
CA THR A 478 13.42 3.28 -18.87
C THR A 478 14.52 4.33 -18.95
N LYS A 479 15.58 4.14 -18.15
CA LYS A 479 16.67 5.11 -18.03
C LYS A 479 18.01 4.41 -18.19
N ASN A 480 18.96 5.12 -18.77
CA ASN A 480 20.36 4.73 -18.78
C ASN A 480 21.21 5.87 -18.18
N SER A 481 21.85 5.60 -17.04
CA SER A 481 22.63 6.59 -16.29
C SER A 481 21.86 7.91 -16.07
N GLY A 482 20.57 7.79 -15.77
CA GLY A 482 19.68 8.93 -15.54
C GLY A 482 19.14 9.62 -16.78
N ASN A 483 19.54 9.23 -17.98
CA ASN A 483 18.96 9.73 -19.23
C ASN A 483 17.77 8.85 -19.62
N LEU A 484 16.68 9.46 -20.08
CA LEU A 484 15.53 8.73 -20.58
C LEU A 484 15.89 8.03 -21.89
N ASP A 485 15.46 6.79 -22.03
CA ASP A 485 15.54 6.11 -23.32
C ASP A 485 14.70 6.87 -24.36
N PRO A 486 15.10 6.93 -25.63
CA PRO A 486 14.43 7.75 -26.62
C PRO A 486 12.99 7.30 -26.92
N ASN A 487 12.68 6.03 -26.66
CA ASN A 487 11.35 5.45 -26.82
C ASN A 487 10.82 5.00 -25.45
N PRO A 488 9.54 5.27 -25.13
CA PRO A 488 8.94 4.75 -23.92
C PRO A 488 8.81 3.22 -23.99
N ALA A 489 9.10 2.54 -22.88
CA ALA A 489 8.90 1.10 -22.74
C ALA A 489 7.42 0.71 -22.77
N GLN A 490 6.55 1.60 -22.26
CA GLN A 490 5.11 1.42 -22.27
C GLN A 490 4.39 2.77 -22.48
N ILE A 491 3.21 2.71 -23.12
CA ILE A 491 2.34 3.87 -23.31
C ILE A 491 0.93 3.47 -22.86
N LEU A 492 0.32 4.31 -22.01
CA LEU A 492 -1.10 4.19 -21.62
C LEU A 492 -1.87 5.37 -22.23
N GLU A 493 -3.02 5.09 -22.84
CA GLU A 493 -3.84 6.10 -23.49
C GLU A 493 -5.30 6.00 -23.06
N GLY A 494 -5.96 7.14 -22.89
CA GLY A 494 -7.35 7.18 -22.52
C GLY A 494 -7.99 8.56 -22.65
N THR A 495 -9.26 8.66 -22.27
CA THR A 495 -10.03 9.90 -22.34
C THR A 495 -9.93 10.68 -21.03
N GLY A 496 -9.94 12.01 -21.11
CA GLY A 496 -9.81 12.91 -19.96
C GLY A 496 -8.40 13.48 -19.80
N THR A 497 -8.13 14.03 -18.64
CA THR A 497 -6.82 14.53 -18.23
C THR A 497 -6.27 13.64 -17.11
N ALA A 498 -5.22 12.88 -17.38
CA ALA A 498 -4.53 12.13 -16.31
C ALA A 498 -3.73 13.09 -15.42
N ARG A 499 -3.87 12.92 -14.10
CA ARG A 499 -3.19 13.76 -13.10
C ARG A 499 -2.27 12.98 -12.19
N SER A 500 -2.53 11.69 -12.01
CA SER A 500 -1.73 10.83 -11.16
C SER A 500 -1.84 9.37 -11.58
N LEU A 501 -0.83 8.60 -11.24
CA LEU A 501 -0.71 7.19 -11.57
C LEU A 501 -0.10 6.44 -10.38
N ILE A 502 -0.58 5.21 -10.14
CA ILE A 502 0.02 4.28 -9.18
C ILE A 502 -0.06 2.85 -9.72
N TYR A 503 0.95 2.04 -9.43
CA TYR A 503 0.91 0.60 -9.67
C TYR A 503 0.49 -0.13 -8.41
N ILE A 504 -0.50 -1.01 -8.51
CA ILE A 504 -0.95 -1.87 -7.42
C ILE A 504 -0.69 -3.32 -7.77
N ALA A 505 -0.20 -4.08 -6.80
CA ALA A 505 0.00 -5.52 -6.85
C ALA A 505 -0.22 -6.11 -5.46
N PRO A 506 -0.42 -7.42 -5.29
CA PRO A 506 -0.60 -8.05 -3.97
C PRO A 506 0.53 -7.76 -2.98
N SER A 507 1.76 -7.63 -3.46
CA SER A 507 2.97 -7.36 -2.67
C SER A 507 3.29 -5.86 -2.48
N VAL A 508 2.44 -4.94 -2.96
CA VAL A 508 2.59 -3.49 -2.69
C VAL A 508 2.16 -3.21 -1.26
N TYR A 509 3.04 -2.58 -0.49
CA TYR A 509 2.84 -2.13 0.89
C TYR A 509 2.96 -0.61 1.00
N ASP A 510 2.67 -0.05 2.18
CA ASP A 510 2.63 1.39 2.45
C ASP A 510 3.95 2.12 2.15
N TYR A 511 5.08 1.42 2.18
CA TYR A 511 6.40 1.96 1.91
C TYR A 511 7.00 1.55 0.55
N THR A 512 6.21 0.91 -0.32
CA THR A 512 6.69 0.49 -1.65
C THR A 512 7.09 1.70 -2.49
N TYR A 513 6.33 2.79 -2.37
CA TYR A 513 6.61 4.05 -3.07
C TYR A 513 6.87 5.16 -2.06
N PRO A 514 7.93 5.96 -2.27
CA PRO A 514 8.10 7.17 -1.49
C PRO A 514 7.00 8.17 -1.87
N TRP A 515 6.51 8.86 -0.88
CA TRP A 515 5.50 9.86 -1.06
C TRP A 515 6.16 11.23 -1.18
N SER A 516 6.57 11.56 -2.40
CA SER A 516 6.76 12.93 -2.84
C SER A 516 5.62 13.25 -3.82
N TYR A 517 5.06 14.40 -3.65
CA TYR A 517 3.99 14.90 -4.51
C TYR A 517 4.51 15.14 -5.92
#